data_aff0536441c7b305249535f9c7b80360
#
_entry.id   aff0536441c7b305249535f9c7b80360
#
_cell.length_a   1.000
_cell.length_b   1.000
_cell.length_c   1.000
_cell.angle_alpha   90.00
_cell.angle_beta   90.00
_cell.angle_gamma   90.00
#
_symmetry.space_group_name_H-M   'P 1'
#
loop_
_entity.id
_entity.type
_entity.pdbx_description
1 polymer ?
#
loop_
_entity_poly.entity_id
_entity_poly.type
_entity_poly.pdbx_seq_one_letter_code
_entity_poly.pdbx_strand_id
1 'polypeptide(L)'
;MGEEQGQMGGALGRRTLLKGLAGVAGAGLTTGGSAAVLTRSEIDGWDLGTEVLVAGSGAAGVSAALEARRAGAAVLLIESLPRLGGSSAMSGGVVYAGGGTALQRALNIEDSAEAMYDFIVAAGGRHPQLEKIRLYCESSPEHFDWLIEQGVPYSIKFTEAKGLPFGDESLYYSGNELAWPAVEAALPAPRGHVPGVPGMNGGRTLMEALLAQLQKSGAGTRTGLAGRQLVVESDGRVAGMVVEDTAGKRLRIRASRGVVLACGGFIHNRDMLRRYAPELYDCSVPWGNAGDQGDGINMGIAAGAEALRMHQGFAIAPVYPPDNVLSGIVVNQFGQRFIAEDSYHGVLGDAIAFRQQGRAYLVTDDQSSYKAQQDNFPLLAEGNTLGDVAARAGFPQGALQHTAAYYNRFAGSGRDPLFHKSHRYLRPLQGPPYRVWDLSVNRAFFPAHTFGGLHTDVDGRVIGSSGEAIPGLFAAGRTVAGLPTAPYIASGLSVGDCTFFGRRSGVAVAQMEVMA
;
A
#
# COMPACT_ATOMS: atom_id res chain seq x y z
N MET A 1 29.25 -22.55 -35.35
CA MET A 1 29.59 -21.76 -34.15
C MET A 1 28.29 -21.06 -33.78
N GLY A 2 27.57 -21.71 -32.89
CA GLY A 2 26.19 -21.37 -32.53
C GLY A 2 26.13 -20.41 -31.38
N GLU A 3 25.14 -19.59 -31.47
CA GLU A 3 24.71 -18.61 -30.46
C GLU A 3 24.07 -19.31 -29.28
N GLU A 4 24.64 -19.12 -28.10
CA GLU A 4 23.92 -19.26 -26.81
C GLU A 4 23.63 -17.86 -26.25
N GLN A 5 22.47 -17.35 -26.55
CA GLN A 5 21.87 -16.25 -25.78
C GLN A 5 21.08 -16.83 -24.62
N GLY A 6 21.67 -16.70 -23.42
CA GLY A 6 21.09 -17.18 -22.18
C GLY A 6 19.86 -16.40 -21.79
N GLN A 7 18.74 -17.12 -21.66
CA GLN A 7 17.56 -16.73 -20.92
C GLN A 7 17.90 -16.61 -19.43
N MET A 8 17.97 -15.40 -18.90
CA MET A 8 17.90 -15.12 -17.47
C MET A 8 16.70 -14.21 -17.18
N GLY A 9 15.52 -14.79 -17.25
CA GLY A 9 14.29 -14.24 -16.67
C GLY A 9 13.78 -15.20 -15.61
N GLY A 10 14.40 -15.18 -14.43
CA GLY A 10 13.96 -16.00 -13.30
C GLY A 10 12.63 -15.50 -12.73
N ALA A 11 11.52 -16.17 -13.09
CA ALA A 11 10.23 -15.97 -12.48
C ALA A 11 10.30 -16.29 -10.98
N LEU A 12 10.03 -15.29 -10.14
CA LEU A 12 9.81 -15.45 -8.70
C LEU A 12 8.46 -16.13 -8.49
N GLY A 13 8.44 -17.46 -8.49
CA GLY A 13 7.25 -18.24 -8.19
C GLY A 13 6.79 -18.05 -6.73
N ARG A 14 5.50 -18.33 -6.45
CA ARG A 14 4.84 -18.31 -5.12
C ARG A 14 5.73 -18.87 -4.00
N ARG A 15 6.55 -19.90 -4.30
CA ARG A 15 7.51 -20.49 -3.36
C ARG A 15 8.66 -19.57 -2.97
N THR A 16 9.10 -18.67 -3.83
CA THR A 16 10.20 -17.74 -3.55
C THR A 16 9.70 -16.52 -2.78
N LEU A 17 8.50 -16.02 -3.09
CA LEU A 17 7.80 -15.00 -2.30
C LEU A 17 7.41 -15.51 -0.92
N LEU A 18 6.86 -16.74 -0.82
CA LEU A 18 6.53 -17.39 0.44
C LEU A 18 7.75 -17.75 1.29
N LYS A 19 8.91 -18.08 0.68
CA LYS A 19 10.16 -18.30 1.43
C LYS A 19 10.73 -17.04 2.04
N GLY A 20 10.49 -15.87 1.44
CA GLY A 20 10.79 -14.57 2.05
C GLY A 20 9.86 -14.23 3.23
N LEU A 21 8.63 -14.75 3.25
CA LEU A 21 7.63 -14.56 4.29
C LEU A 21 7.73 -15.59 5.43
N ALA A 22 8.29 -16.78 5.16
CA ALA A 22 8.31 -17.91 6.12
C ALA A 22 9.42 -17.83 7.18
N GLY A 23 10.22 -16.78 7.21
CA GLY A 23 11.39 -16.66 8.10
C GLY A 23 11.11 -16.16 9.53
N VAL A 24 9.87 -15.88 9.91
CA VAL A 24 9.53 -15.43 11.28
C VAL A 24 8.19 -16.05 11.72
N ALA A 25 8.15 -17.36 11.85
CA ALA A 25 7.09 -18.02 12.60
C ALA A 25 7.66 -18.39 13.97
N GLY A 26 7.16 -17.76 15.03
CA GLY A 26 7.38 -18.25 16.37
C GLY A 26 7.82 -17.25 17.42
N ALA A 27 6.99 -16.25 17.71
CA ALA A 27 6.83 -15.79 19.09
C ALA A 27 5.35 -15.45 19.23
N GLY A 28 4.63 -16.23 20.02
CA GLY A 28 3.23 -16.01 20.31
C GLY A 28 3.05 -14.65 20.98
N LEU A 29 2.68 -13.64 20.20
CA LEU A 29 2.17 -12.38 20.71
C LEU A 29 0.80 -12.69 21.31
N THR A 30 0.70 -12.67 22.61
CA THR A 30 -0.55 -12.81 23.37
C THR A 30 -1.50 -11.70 22.92
N THR A 31 -2.68 -12.11 22.45
CA THR A 31 -3.78 -11.27 21.99
C THR A 31 -4.20 -10.25 23.04
N GLY A 32 -4.07 -8.96 22.69
CA GLY A 32 -4.84 -7.81 23.03
C GLY A 32 -5.68 -7.76 24.30
N GLY A 33 -5.08 -7.31 25.39
CA GLY A 33 -5.81 -6.50 26.35
C GLY A 33 -6.08 -5.12 25.72
N SER A 34 -7.25 -4.53 25.95
CA SER A 34 -7.56 -3.17 25.53
C SER A 34 -6.41 -2.24 25.92
N ALA A 35 -5.86 -1.48 24.96
CA ALA A 35 -4.78 -0.54 25.21
C ALA A 35 -5.32 0.66 26.02
N ALA A 36 -5.51 0.50 27.32
CA ALA A 36 -5.86 1.64 28.16
C ALA A 36 -4.66 2.59 28.25
N VAL A 37 -4.91 3.90 28.23
CA VAL A 37 -3.87 4.88 28.60
C VAL A 37 -3.56 4.76 30.10
N LEU A 38 -2.31 5.07 30.46
CA LEU A 38 -1.90 5.27 31.84
C LEU A 38 -1.76 6.77 32.10
N THR A 39 -2.23 7.22 33.26
CA THR A 39 -1.91 8.56 33.72
C THR A 39 -0.49 8.59 34.31
N ARG A 40 0.15 9.76 34.28
CA ARG A 40 1.50 9.92 34.85
C ARG A 40 1.57 9.50 36.34
N SER A 41 0.49 9.65 37.08
CA SER A 41 0.38 9.26 38.49
C SER A 41 0.32 7.73 38.70
N GLU A 42 0.01 6.95 37.68
CA GLU A 42 -0.06 5.48 37.75
C GLU A 42 1.28 4.80 37.46
N ILE A 43 2.35 5.57 37.19
CA ILE A 43 3.67 5.04 36.98
C ILE A 43 4.66 5.59 38.01
N ASP A 44 5.54 4.72 38.56
CA ASP A 44 6.51 5.10 39.59
C ASP A 44 7.64 6.02 39.09
N GLY A 45 7.87 6.07 37.77
CA GLY A 45 8.92 6.86 37.15
C GLY A 45 9.19 6.42 35.70
N TRP A 46 10.19 7.03 35.10
CA TRP A 46 10.65 6.75 33.75
C TRP A 46 11.95 5.93 33.78
N ASP A 47 12.01 4.87 32.96
CA ASP A 47 13.21 4.04 32.81
C ASP A 47 14.19 4.61 31.77
N LEU A 48 13.65 5.33 30.78
CA LEU A 48 14.40 5.99 29.71
C LEU A 48 13.74 7.33 29.37
N GLY A 49 14.52 8.25 28.76
CA GLY A 49 14.03 9.53 28.28
C GLY A 49 14.58 9.89 26.90
N THR A 50 13.74 10.59 26.12
CA THR A 50 14.11 11.22 24.85
C THR A 50 13.24 12.46 24.66
N GLU A 51 13.55 13.32 23.68
CA GLU A 51 12.62 14.40 23.33
C GLU A 51 11.49 13.88 22.45
N VAL A 52 11.81 13.09 21.42
CA VAL A 52 10.85 12.50 20.49
C VAL A 52 10.97 10.98 20.50
N LEU A 53 9.86 10.29 20.80
CA LEU A 53 9.77 8.84 20.70
C LEU A 53 9.01 8.47 19.42
N VAL A 54 9.64 7.68 18.54
CA VAL A 54 9.02 7.16 17.32
C VAL A 54 8.80 5.67 17.48
N ALA A 55 7.55 5.20 17.38
CA ALA A 55 7.19 3.80 17.45
C ALA A 55 6.91 3.23 16.05
N GLY A 56 7.79 2.33 15.59
CA GLY A 56 7.77 1.69 14.28
C GLY A 56 8.87 2.19 13.34
N SER A 57 9.51 1.25 12.64
CA SER A 57 10.67 1.50 11.76
C SER A 57 10.38 1.36 10.27
N GLY A 58 9.12 1.40 9.87
CA GLY A 58 8.73 1.50 8.46
C GLY A 58 9.10 2.87 7.88
N ALA A 59 8.82 3.09 6.59
CA ALA A 59 9.16 4.33 5.89
C ALA A 59 8.67 5.59 6.63
N ALA A 60 7.48 5.55 7.21
CA ALA A 60 6.94 6.68 7.96
C ALA A 60 7.74 7.00 9.23
N GLY A 61 8.03 6.00 10.06
CA GLY A 61 8.77 6.21 11.30
C GLY A 61 10.22 6.63 11.05
N VAL A 62 10.88 6.02 10.06
CA VAL A 62 12.26 6.41 9.71
C VAL A 62 12.31 7.84 9.17
N SER A 63 11.36 8.23 8.31
CA SER A 63 11.26 9.61 7.80
C SER A 63 10.97 10.61 8.91
N ALA A 64 10.09 10.26 9.86
CA ALA A 64 9.80 11.10 11.03
C ALA A 64 11.04 11.28 11.92
N ALA A 65 11.77 10.18 12.20
CA ALA A 65 12.98 10.22 13.01
C ALA A 65 14.08 11.06 12.34
N LEU A 66 14.26 10.93 11.02
CA LEU A 66 15.24 11.73 10.26
C LEU A 66 14.94 13.23 10.36
N GLU A 67 13.71 13.64 10.09
CA GLU A 67 13.37 15.06 10.12
C GLU A 67 13.31 15.64 11.54
N ALA A 68 12.90 14.86 12.53
CA ALA A 68 13.00 15.30 13.92
C ALA A 68 14.47 15.49 14.36
N ARG A 69 15.38 14.61 13.94
CA ARG A 69 16.83 14.78 14.15
C ARG A 69 17.38 16.00 13.41
N ARG A 70 16.97 16.22 12.17
CA ARG A 70 17.36 17.39 11.37
C ARG A 70 16.91 18.68 12.02
N ALA A 71 15.74 18.67 12.67
CA ALA A 71 15.24 19.79 13.48
C ALA A 71 15.91 19.93 14.87
N GLY A 72 16.91 19.11 15.20
CA GLY A 72 17.72 19.21 16.40
C GLY A 72 17.22 18.44 17.61
N ALA A 73 16.09 17.71 17.52
CA ALA A 73 15.55 16.96 18.65
C ALA A 73 16.36 15.68 18.95
N ALA A 74 16.44 15.27 20.22
CA ALA A 74 16.89 13.95 20.60
C ALA A 74 15.80 12.92 20.28
N VAL A 75 16.12 11.91 19.46
CA VAL A 75 15.14 10.92 18.97
C VAL A 75 15.52 9.52 19.42
N LEU A 76 14.51 8.78 19.88
CA LEU A 76 14.57 7.33 20.06
C LEU A 76 13.51 6.69 19.16
N LEU A 77 13.94 5.82 18.23
CA LEU A 77 13.07 4.99 17.42
C LEU A 77 13.04 3.57 18.01
N ILE A 78 11.84 3.05 18.24
CA ILE A 78 11.63 1.67 18.69
C ILE A 78 10.93 0.84 17.61
N GLU A 79 11.26 -0.45 17.57
CA GLU A 79 10.67 -1.43 16.65
C GLU A 79 10.35 -2.72 17.41
N SER A 80 9.15 -3.23 17.21
CA SER A 80 8.67 -4.46 17.87
C SER A 80 9.39 -5.72 17.37
N LEU A 81 9.73 -5.75 16.09
CA LEU A 81 10.42 -6.87 15.45
C LEU A 81 11.96 -6.76 15.61
N PRO A 82 12.70 -7.85 15.38
CA PRO A 82 14.16 -7.86 15.53
C PRO A 82 14.90 -7.11 14.42
N ARG A 83 14.21 -6.71 13.33
CA ARG A 83 14.79 -5.99 12.18
C ARG A 83 14.03 -4.73 11.88
N LEU A 84 14.77 -3.67 11.55
CA LEU A 84 14.22 -2.41 11.06
C LEU A 84 13.73 -2.55 9.61
N GLY A 85 12.83 -1.65 9.17
CA GLY A 85 12.36 -1.55 7.79
C GLY A 85 10.86 -1.75 7.61
N GLY A 86 10.20 -2.39 8.57
CA GLY A 86 8.75 -2.60 8.55
C GLY A 86 8.25 -3.30 7.28
N SER A 87 6.97 -3.16 6.99
CA SER A 87 6.35 -3.65 5.74
C SER A 87 6.84 -2.88 4.50
N SER A 88 7.41 -1.69 4.69
CA SER A 88 7.96 -0.88 3.59
C SER A 88 9.11 -1.59 2.87
N ALA A 89 9.96 -2.32 3.60
CA ALA A 89 11.03 -3.11 3.02
C ALA A 89 10.55 -4.32 2.19
N MET A 90 9.29 -4.74 2.37
CA MET A 90 8.67 -5.85 1.63
C MET A 90 7.90 -5.36 0.39
N SER A 91 7.75 -4.05 0.22
CA SER A 91 7.02 -3.43 -0.89
C SER A 91 7.86 -3.40 -2.18
N GLY A 92 7.23 -3.04 -3.30
CA GLY A 92 7.94 -2.72 -4.54
C GLY A 92 8.77 -1.43 -4.48
N GLY A 93 8.68 -0.64 -3.40
CA GLY A 93 9.42 0.61 -3.22
C GLY A 93 8.94 1.76 -4.10
N VAL A 94 7.78 1.63 -4.71
CA VAL A 94 7.22 2.68 -5.55
C VAL A 94 6.78 3.86 -4.70
N VAL A 95 7.13 5.06 -5.14
CA VAL A 95 6.62 6.35 -4.64
C VAL A 95 5.82 7.01 -5.75
N TYR A 96 4.55 7.31 -5.49
CA TYR A 96 3.69 8.03 -6.44
C TYR A 96 3.97 9.51 -6.32
N ALA A 97 4.77 10.05 -7.22
CA ALA A 97 5.17 11.46 -7.24
C ALA A 97 4.98 12.05 -8.64
N GLY A 98 4.64 13.32 -8.73
CA GLY A 98 4.37 14.00 -9.99
C GLY A 98 4.63 15.50 -9.90
N GLY A 99 3.99 16.26 -10.79
CA GLY A 99 4.11 17.71 -10.79
C GLY A 99 5.44 18.22 -11.33
N GLY A 100 6.14 17.42 -12.13
CA GLY A 100 7.44 17.77 -12.69
C GLY A 100 8.60 17.41 -11.76
N THR A 101 8.69 16.16 -11.31
CA THR A 101 9.84 15.64 -10.57
C THR A 101 11.14 15.73 -11.37
N ALA A 102 12.29 15.66 -10.72
CA ALA A 102 13.60 15.67 -11.40
C ALA A 102 13.69 14.60 -12.51
N LEU A 103 13.11 13.41 -12.26
CA LEU A 103 13.11 12.32 -13.23
C LEU A 103 12.17 12.59 -14.41
N GLN A 104 10.97 13.13 -14.17
CA GLN A 104 10.05 13.53 -15.24
C GLN A 104 10.69 14.61 -16.13
N ARG A 105 11.32 15.63 -15.55
CA ARG A 105 12.03 16.68 -16.31
C ARG A 105 13.19 16.11 -17.13
N ALA A 106 13.99 15.20 -16.55
CA ALA A 106 15.12 14.59 -17.27
C ALA A 106 14.68 13.73 -18.47
N LEU A 107 13.46 13.22 -18.44
CA LEU A 107 12.85 12.41 -19.51
C LEU A 107 11.94 13.23 -20.44
N ASN A 108 11.88 14.56 -20.28
CA ASN A 108 11.01 15.48 -21.04
C ASN A 108 9.52 15.09 -20.94
N ILE A 109 9.08 14.62 -19.77
CA ILE A 109 7.69 14.27 -19.49
C ILE A 109 7.03 15.46 -18.79
N GLU A 110 5.98 15.97 -19.40
CA GLU A 110 5.17 17.06 -18.85
C GLU A 110 4.20 16.50 -17.79
N ASP A 111 4.17 17.15 -16.64
CA ASP A 111 3.21 16.88 -15.57
C ASP A 111 3.05 18.11 -14.68
N SER A 112 1.94 18.21 -13.96
CA SER A 112 1.67 19.30 -13.03
C SER A 112 1.06 18.81 -11.73
N ALA A 113 1.23 19.58 -10.65
CA ALA A 113 0.59 19.30 -9.37
C ALA A 113 -0.94 19.26 -9.50
N GLU A 114 -1.53 20.12 -10.35
CA GLU A 114 -2.97 20.15 -10.60
C GLU A 114 -3.44 18.87 -11.31
N ALA A 115 -2.76 18.43 -12.39
CA ALA A 115 -3.09 17.19 -13.07
C ALA A 115 -2.97 15.96 -12.16
N MET A 116 -1.98 15.95 -11.27
CA MET A 116 -1.84 14.88 -10.26
C MET A 116 -2.99 14.94 -9.25
N TYR A 117 -3.37 16.12 -8.78
CA TYR A 117 -4.48 16.33 -7.86
C TYR A 117 -5.81 15.88 -8.47
N ASP A 118 -6.11 16.34 -9.69
CA ASP A 118 -7.34 15.99 -10.40
C ASP A 118 -7.45 14.48 -10.61
N PHE A 119 -6.35 13.81 -10.97
CA PHE A 119 -6.30 12.35 -11.07
C PHE A 119 -6.63 11.68 -9.74
N ILE A 120 -5.97 12.06 -8.64
CA ILE A 120 -6.17 11.43 -7.33
C ILE A 120 -7.61 11.64 -6.84
N VAL A 121 -8.17 12.83 -7.02
CA VAL A 121 -9.54 13.14 -6.60
C VAL A 121 -10.58 12.41 -7.46
N ALA A 122 -10.40 12.40 -8.79
CA ALA A 122 -11.35 11.76 -9.71
C ALA A 122 -11.35 10.24 -9.59
N ALA A 123 -10.18 9.62 -9.44
CA ALA A 123 -10.03 8.17 -9.36
C ALA A 123 -10.16 7.62 -7.95
N GLY A 124 -9.97 8.45 -6.92
CA GLY A 124 -9.96 8.07 -5.51
C GLY A 124 -11.32 7.73 -4.94
N GLY A 125 -11.34 7.33 -3.69
CA GLY A 125 -12.55 6.95 -2.97
C GLY A 125 -13.46 8.13 -2.58
N ARG A 126 -14.61 7.79 -2.03
CA ARG A 126 -15.73 8.72 -1.75
C ARG A 126 -15.39 9.89 -0.80
N HIS A 127 -14.42 9.73 0.06
CA HIS A 127 -14.05 10.72 1.08
C HIS A 127 -12.54 10.97 1.07
N PRO A 128 -11.98 11.53 -0.03
CA PRO A 128 -10.57 11.88 -0.06
C PRO A 128 -10.28 12.99 0.96
N GLN A 129 -9.09 12.98 1.56
CA GLN A 129 -8.61 14.08 2.40
C GLN A 129 -8.01 15.17 1.50
N LEU A 130 -8.86 16.06 0.99
CA LEU A 130 -8.52 17.01 -0.08
C LEU A 130 -7.33 17.89 0.28
N GLU A 131 -7.26 18.36 1.52
CA GLU A 131 -6.14 19.19 1.99
C GLU A 131 -4.81 18.42 1.93
N LYS A 132 -4.78 17.18 2.41
CA LYS A 132 -3.59 16.32 2.34
C LYS A 132 -3.20 16.00 0.90
N ILE A 133 -4.19 15.73 0.05
CA ILE A 133 -3.94 15.47 -1.38
C ILE A 133 -3.33 16.69 -2.05
N ARG A 134 -3.91 17.87 -1.83
CA ARG A 134 -3.42 19.14 -2.40
C ARG A 134 -1.98 19.39 -1.97
N LEU A 135 -1.73 19.33 -0.67
CA LEU A 135 -0.40 19.54 -0.11
C LEU A 135 0.63 18.54 -0.66
N TYR A 136 0.24 17.26 -0.75
CA TYR A 136 1.12 16.23 -1.31
C TYR A 136 1.46 16.47 -2.78
N CYS A 137 0.48 16.84 -3.60
CA CYS A 137 0.68 17.10 -5.02
C CYS A 137 1.59 18.31 -5.24
N GLU A 138 1.35 19.39 -4.52
CA GLU A 138 2.16 20.62 -4.60
C GLU A 138 3.60 20.42 -4.14
N SER A 139 3.81 19.61 -3.11
CA SER A 139 5.13 19.33 -2.53
C SER A 139 5.83 18.12 -3.15
N SER A 140 5.20 17.45 -4.11
CA SER A 140 5.66 16.17 -4.64
C SER A 140 7.05 16.22 -5.30
N PRO A 141 7.40 17.26 -6.11
CA PRO A 141 8.74 17.39 -6.68
C PRO A 141 9.82 17.50 -5.61
N GLU A 142 9.62 18.38 -4.62
CA GLU A 142 10.56 18.55 -3.50
C GLU A 142 10.70 17.27 -2.66
N HIS A 143 9.58 16.58 -2.44
CA HIS A 143 9.61 15.32 -1.72
C HIS A 143 10.41 14.24 -2.47
N PHE A 144 10.29 14.20 -3.78
CA PHE A 144 11.07 13.28 -4.60
C PHE A 144 12.58 13.63 -4.57
N ASP A 145 12.92 14.91 -4.63
CA ASP A 145 14.30 15.39 -4.49
C ASP A 145 14.88 15.00 -3.11
N TRP A 146 14.08 15.10 -2.04
CA TRP A 146 14.47 14.60 -0.71
C TRP A 146 14.81 13.11 -0.71
N LEU A 147 14.04 12.25 -1.40
CA LEU A 147 14.36 10.83 -1.49
C LEU A 147 15.71 10.58 -2.21
N ILE A 148 16.01 11.36 -3.25
CA ILE A 148 17.30 11.30 -3.92
C ILE A 148 18.43 11.72 -2.96
N GLU A 149 18.24 12.79 -2.19
CA GLU A 149 19.18 13.24 -1.16
C GLU A 149 19.42 12.20 -0.07
N GLN A 150 18.41 11.39 0.28
CA GLN A 150 18.58 10.26 1.19
C GLN A 150 19.38 9.10 0.56
N GLY A 151 19.73 9.18 -0.71
CA GLY A 151 20.53 8.17 -1.42
C GLY A 151 19.70 7.04 -2.03
N VAL A 152 18.39 7.23 -2.20
CA VAL A 152 17.58 6.26 -2.95
C VAL A 152 17.97 6.29 -4.43
N PRO A 153 18.40 5.15 -5.03
CA PRO A 153 18.91 5.16 -6.40
C PRO A 153 17.77 5.14 -7.42
N TYR A 154 17.67 6.18 -8.23
CA TYR A 154 16.76 6.25 -9.36
C TYR A 154 17.54 6.36 -10.67
N SER A 155 17.15 5.60 -11.69
CA SER A 155 17.70 5.70 -13.05
C SER A 155 16.85 6.62 -13.93
N ILE A 156 17.46 7.31 -14.90
CA ILE A 156 16.73 8.13 -15.88
C ILE A 156 16.23 7.21 -16.99
N LYS A 157 15.29 6.30 -16.63
CA LYS A 157 14.67 5.33 -17.55
C LYS A 157 13.18 5.21 -17.28
N PHE A 158 12.43 5.21 -18.36
CA PHE A 158 10.96 5.07 -18.37
C PHE A 158 10.56 3.79 -19.10
N THR A 159 9.47 3.17 -18.68
CA THR A 159 8.81 2.08 -19.39
C THR A 159 7.31 2.32 -19.52
N GLU A 160 6.77 1.97 -20.69
CA GLU A 160 5.31 1.95 -20.94
C GLU A 160 4.65 0.64 -20.51
N ALA A 161 5.43 -0.34 -20.07
CA ALA A 161 4.88 -1.61 -19.61
C ALA A 161 3.94 -1.39 -18.41
N LYS A 162 2.80 -2.11 -18.44
CA LYS A 162 1.86 -2.07 -17.32
C LYS A 162 2.39 -2.94 -16.17
N GLY A 163 2.37 -2.38 -14.98
CA GLY A 163 2.88 -3.05 -13.78
C GLY A 163 4.29 -2.62 -13.38
N LEU A 164 4.72 -3.11 -12.21
CA LEU A 164 6.03 -2.79 -11.65
C LEU A 164 7.15 -3.21 -12.60
N PRO A 165 8.10 -2.31 -12.96
CA PRO A 165 9.27 -2.69 -13.72
C PRO A 165 10.11 -3.75 -12.98
N PHE A 166 10.59 -4.76 -13.71
CA PHE A 166 11.51 -5.78 -13.18
C PHE A 166 12.97 -5.55 -13.60
N GLY A 167 13.21 -4.53 -14.42
CA GLY A 167 14.52 -4.07 -14.84
C GLY A 167 15.09 -2.99 -13.93
N ASP A 168 15.74 -2.01 -14.54
CA ASP A 168 16.32 -0.85 -13.87
C ASP A 168 15.59 0.46 -14.23
N GLU A 169 14.40 0.38 -14.85
CA GLU A 169 13.57 1.52 -15.12
C GLU A 169 12.99 2.07 -13.80
N SER A 170 13.05 3.39 -13.65
CA SER A 170 12.61 4.06 -12.42
C SER A 170 11.33 4.87 -12.57
N LEU A 171 10.75 4.96 -13.77
CA LEU A 171 9.51 5.68 -14.00
C LEU A 171 8.54 4.86 -14.84
N TYR A 172 7.26 4.83 -14.46
CA TYR A 172 6.21 4.12 -15.20
C TYR A 172 4.79 4.60 -14.82
N TYR A 173 3.81 4.23 -15.63
CA TYR A 173 2.40 4.41 -15.27
C TYR A 173 2.01 3.37 -14.21
N SER A 174 1.96 3.78 -12.96
CA SER A 174 1.81 2.88 -11.82
C SER A 174 0.38 2.72 -11.31
N GLY A 175 -0.57 3.38 -11.97
CA GLY A 175 -1.96 3.41 -11.53
C GLY A 175 -2.98 3.34 -12.66
N ASN A 176 -4.10 4.00 -12.43
CA ASN A 176 -5.26 4.03 -13.33
C ASN A 176 -5.23 5.22 -14.30
N GLU A 177 -4.07 5.87 -14.49
CA GLU A 177 -3.93 7.13 -15.24
C GLU A 177 -4.40 7.02 -16.69
N LEU A 178 -4.20 5.84 -17.31
CA LEU A 178 -4.55 5.56 -18.71
C LEU A 178 -5.91 4.89 -18.86
N ALA A 179 -6.61 4.59 -17.78
CA ALA A 179 -7.90 3.90 -17.80
C ALA A 179 -9.06 4.87 -17.60
N TRP A 180 -10.20 4.58 -18.26
CA TRP A 180 -11.43 5.31 -18.04
C TRP A 180 -11.97 5.09 -16.61
N PRO A 181 -12.58 6.09 -15.96
CA PRO A 181 -12.79 7.47 -16.41
C PRO A 181 -11.63 8.44 -16.09
N ALA A 182 -10.58 7.98 -15.42
CA ALA A 182 -9.50 8.85 -14.93
C ALA A 182 -8.74 9.55 -16.07
N VAL A 183 -8.57 8.87 -17.20
CA VAL A 183 -7.92 9.42 -18.42
C VAL A 183 -8.64 10.66 -18.99
N GLU A 184 -9.94 10.81 -18.75
CA GLU A 184 -10.72 11.98 -19.18
C GLU A 184 -10.74 13.09 -18.13
N ALA A 185 -10.45 12.75 -16.88
CA ALA A 185 -10.51 13.70 -15.75
C ALA A 185 -9.22 14.49 -15.56
N ALA A 186 -8.07 13.92 -15.95
CA ALA A 186 -6.77 14.55 -15.75
C ALA A 186 -5.79 14.17 -16.87
N LEU A 187 -4.84 15.04 -17.16
CA LEU A 187 -3.72 14.74 -18.08
C LEU A 187 -2.94 13.52 -17.56
N PRO A 188 -2.88 12.41 -18.32
CA PRO A 188 -2.12 11.24 -17.91
C PRO A 188 -0.63 11.52 -17.91
N ALA A 189 0.04 11.18 -16.81
CA ALA A 189 1.50 11.21 -16.72
C ALA A 189 2.00 9.99 -15.91
N PRO A 190 3.19 9.44 -16.23
CA PRO A 190 3.80 8.40 -15.41
C PRO A 190 4.28 9.03 -14.10
N ARG A 191 3.77 8.54 -12.97
CA ARG A 191 4.05 9.06 -11.63
C ARG A 191 4.60 8.02 -10.68
N GLY A 192 4.70 6.76 -11.09
CA GLY A 192 5.31 5.69 -10.30
C GLY A 192 6.82 5.76 -10.37
N HIS A 193 7.46 6.24 -9.29
CA HIS A 193 8.91 6.27 -9.14
C HIS A 193 9.35 5.07 -8.31
N VAL A 194 10.26 4.26 -8.85
CA VAL A 194 10.75 3.05 -8.20
C VAL A 194 12.29 3.02 -8.23
N PRO A 195 12.97 2.58 -7.16
CA PRO A 195 14.42 2.42 -7.21
C PRO A 195 14.84 1.57 -8.42
N GLY A 196 15.86 2.02 -9.17
CA GLY A 196 16.34 1.40 -10.41
C GLY A 196 17.14 0.12 -10.12
N VAL A 197 16.46 -0.88 -9.55
CA VAL A 197 17.06 -2.17 -9.16
C VAL A 197 16.21 -3.33 -9.67
N PRO A 198 16.83 -4.43 -10.11
CA PRO A 198 16.08 -5.55 -10.68
C PRO A 198 15.11 -6.22 -9.70
N GLY A 199 13.98 -6.66 -10.22
CA GLY A 199 12.97 -7.45 -9.52
C GLY A 199 12.20 -6.68 -8.46
N MET A 200 11.70 -7.37 -7.43
CA MET A 200 10.89 -6.81 -6.33
C MET A 200 11.72 -6.21 -5.19
N ASN A 201 12.93 -5.72 -5.46
CA ASN A 201 13.87 -5.26 -4.42
C ASN A 201 13.73 -3.76 -4.09
N GLY A 202 12.90 -3.02 -4.80
CA GLY A 202 12.78 -1.57 -4.64
C GLY A 202 12.49 -1.12 -3.21
N GLY A 203 11.57 -1.79 -2.51
CA GLY A 203 11.24 -1.45 -1.11
C GLY A 203 12.40 -1.68 -0.16
N ARG A 204 13.13 -2.77 -0.35
CA ARG A 204 14.35 -3.04 0.43
C ARG A 204 15.39 -1.96 0.19
N THR A 205 15.66 -1.62 -1.07
CA THR A 205 16.65 -0.61 -1.46
C THR A 205 16.29 0.77 -0.93
N LEU A 206 15.03 1.17 -1.01
CA LEU A 206 14.53 2.42 -0.42
C LEU A 206 14.78 2.43 1.10
N MET A 207 14.42 1.35 1.80
CA MET A 207 14.60 1.29 3.25
C MET A 207 16.06 1.21 3.68
N GLU A 208 16.91 0.52 2.94
CA GLU A 208 18.36 0.49 3.17
C GLU A 208 18.97 1.89 3.09
N ALA A 209 18.59 2.70 2.09
CA ALA A 209 19.02 4.09 1.96
C ALA A 209 18.57 4.93 3.16
N LEU A 210 17.28 4.89 3.51
CA LEU A 210 16.73 5.65 4.63
C LEU A 210 17.34 5.23 5.98
N LEU A 211 17.53 3.94 6.23
CA LEU A 211 18.12 3.42 7.46
C LEU A 211 19.59 3.78 7.57
N ALA A 212 20.33 3.82 6.46
CA ALA A 212 21.71 4.30 6.45
C ALA A 212 21.82 5.78 6.87
N GLN A 213 20.87 6.62 6.41
CA GLN A 213 20.82 8.02 6.88
C GLN A 213 20.39 8.14 8.34
N LEU A 214 19.42 7.32 8.78
CA LEU A 214 19.02 7.28 10.19
C LEU A 214 20.22 6.97 11.10
N GLN A 215 21.04 5.99 10.73
CA GLN A 215 22.24 5.65 11.47
C GLN A 215 23.22 6.84 11.52
N LYS A 216 23.45 7.54 10.40
CA LYS A 216 24.32 8.72 10.33
C LYS A 216 23.79 9.90 11.14
N SER A 217 22.47 10.02 11.30
CA SER A 217 21.83 11.12 12.03
C SER A 217 22.09 11.09 13.55
N GLY A 218 22.54 9.96 14.07
CA GLY A 218 22.72 9.76 15.51
C GLY A 218 21.42 9.55 16.29
N ALA A 219 20.30 9.24 15.62
CA ALA A 219 19.08 8.81 16.30
C ALA A 219 19.30 7.50 17.04
N GLY A 220 18.83 7.40 18.28
CA GLY A 220 18.80 6.15 19.02
C GLY A 220 17.82 5.16 18.38
N THR A 221 18.20 3.89 18.26
CA THR A 221 17.32 2.84 17.75
C THR A 221 17.32 1.63 18.67
N ARG A 222 16.13 1.05 18.91
CA ARG A 222 15.99 -0.21 19.66
C ARG A 222 14.98 -1.13 18.99
N THR A 223 15.38 -2.37 18.74
CA THR A 223 14.52 -3.44 18.23
C THR A 223 14.04 -4.38 19.32
N GLY A 224 13.01 -5.18 19.06
CA GLY A 224 12.42 -6.08 20.05
C GLY A 224 11.67 -5.35 21.17
N LEU A 225 11.23 -4.10 20.93
CA LEU A 225 10.45 -3.30 21.87
C LEU A 225 9.09 -2.94 21.24
N ALA A 226 8.02 -3.51 21.76
CA ALA A 226 6.65 -3.25 21.33
C ALA A 226 6.00 -2.16 22.19
N GLY A 227 5.45 -1.10 21.57
CA GLY A 227 4.59 -0.14 22.25
C GLY A 227 3.32 -0.82 22.77
N ARG A 228 2.94 -0.55 24.02
CA ARG A 228 1.77 -1.15 24.66
C ARG A 228 0.71 -0.14 25.10
N GLN A 229 1.14 0.92 25.75
CA GLN A 229 0.24 1.91 26.34
C GLN A 229 0.89 3.29 26.25
N LEU A 230 0.08 4.31 25.93
CA LEU A 230 0.51 5.70 26.07
C LEU A 230 0.41 6.12 27.53
N VAL A 231 1.31 7.01 27.95
CA VAL A 231 1.26 7.68 29.25
C VAL A 231 0.88 9.13 29.03
N VAL A 232 -0.14 9.60 29.75
CA VAL A 232 -0.67 10.96 29.62
C VAL A 232 -0.51 11.73 30.94
N GLU A 233 -0.25 13.03 30.83
CA GLU A 233 -0.28 13.97 31.95
C GLU A 233 -1.72 14.30 32.37
N SER A 234 -1.89 14.99 33.49
CA SER A 234 -3.20 15.38 34.01
C SER A 234 -3.99 16.32 33.08
N ASP A 235 -3.32 17.03 32.20
CA ASP A 235 -3.91 17.89 31.16
C ASP A 235 -4.26 17.15 29.87
N GLY A 236 -4.05 15.82 29.81
CA GLY A 236 -4.31 14.98 28.64
C GLY A 236 -3.15 14.92 27.63
N ARG A 237 -2.03 15.62 27.86
CA ARG A 237 -0.87 15.59 26.97
C ARG A 237 -0.16 14.23 27.04
N VAL A 238 0.15 13.64 25.90
CA VAL A 238 0.96 12.41 25.81
C VAL A 238 2.40 12.74 26.16
N ALA A 239 2.90 12.10 27.25
CA ALA A 239 4.22 12.31 27.83
C ALA A 239 5.21 11.16 27.57
N GLY A 240 4.73 10.05 27.04
CA GLY A 240 5.57 8.89 26.76
C GLY A 240 4.78 7.61 26.52
N MET A 241 5.47 6.49 26.66
CA MET A 241 4.91 5.17 26.33
C MET A 241 5.48 4.09 27.26
N VAL A 242 4.62 3.14 27.62
CA VAL A 242 5.05 1.85 28.15
C VAL A 242 5.31 0.92 26.97
N VAL A 243 6.50 0.36 26.94
CA VAL A 243 6.94 -0.62 25.95
C VAL A 243 7.24 -1.96 26.62
N GLU A 244 7.20 -3.04 25.85
CA GLU A 244 7.48 -4.38 26.34
C GLU A 244 8.50 -5.05 25.43
N ASP A 245 9.53 -5.62 26.03
CA ASP A 245 10.55 -6.37 25.28
C ASP A 245 10.11 -7.81 24.98
N THR A 246 10.93 -8.53 24.25
CA THR A 246 10.67 -9.94 23.87
C THR A 246 10.66 -10.92 25.05
N ALA A 247 11.15 -10.52 26.22
CA ALA A 247 11.11 -11.29 27.45
C ALA A 247 9.89 -10.94 28.33
N GLY A 248 9.03 -10.00 27.88
CA GLY A 248 7.85 -9.53 28.62
C GLY A 248 8.18 -8.47 29.68
N LYS A 249 9.41 -7.96 29.72
CA LYS A 249 9.78 -6.87 30.62
C LYS A 249 9.24 -5.54 30.09
N ARG A 250 8.54 -4.82 30.94
CA ARG A 250 8.02 -3.49 30.64
C ARG A 250 9.01 -2.39 31.01
N LEU A 251 9.13 -1.41 30.12
CA LEU A 251 9.91 -0.19 30.31
C LEU A 251 9.03 1.02 30.01
N ARG A 252 9.24 2.10 30.75
CA ARG A 252 8.54 3.38 30.61
C ARG A 252 9.48 4.38 29.95
N ILE A 253 9.12 4.87 28.77
CA ILE A 253 9.95 5.80 28.00
C ILE A 253 9.28 7.16 28.00
N ARG A 254 9.93 8.17 28.56
CA ARG A 254 9.52 9.57 28.49
C ARG A 254 9.80 10.13 27.11
N ALA A 255 8.85 10.92 26.58
CA ALA A 255 8.98 11.68 25.35
C ALA A 255 8.64 13.15 25.64
N SER A 256 9.62 14.00 25.92
CA SER A 256 9.37 15.34 26.45
C SER A 256 8.76 16.31 25.42
N ARG A 257 8.84 16.01 24.11
CA ARG A 257 8.15 16.76 23.05
C ARG A 257 6.93 16.01 22.54
N GLY A 258 6.99 14.69 22.43
CA GLY A 258 5.85 13.88 22.02
C GLY A 258 6.22 12.52 21.44
N VAL A 259 5.18 11.77 21.07
CA VAL A 259 5.23 10.43 20.52
C VAL A 259 4.70 10.43 19.10
N VAL A 260 5.42 9.79 18.18
CA VAL A 260 4.97 9.52 16.79
C VAL A 260 4.62 8.04 16.66
N LEU A 261 3.36 7.72 16.41
CA LEU A 261 2.89 6.37 16.13
C LEU A 261 3.03 6.07 14.63
N ALA A 262 3.95 5.16 14.28
CA ALA A 262 4.23 4.70 12.92
C ALA A 262 4.23 3.17 12.82
N CYS A 263 3.33 2.53 13.60
CA CYS A 263 3.29 1.08 13.87
C CYS A 263 2.65 0.25 12.73
N GLY A 264 2.31 0.86 11.59
CA GLY A 264 1.66 0.17 10.47
C GLY A 264 0.15 -0.04 10.69
N GLY A 265 -0.45 -0.90 9.84
CA GLY A 265 -1.87 -1.22 9.87
C GLY A 265 -2.22 -2.43 10.74
N PHE A 266 -3.33 -3.13 10.37
CA PHE A 266 -3.83 -4.25 11.18
C PHE A 266 -4.14 -5.52 10.36
N ILE A 267 -3.47 -5.73 9.23
CA ILE A 267 -3.76 -6.86 8.32
C ILE A 267 -3.51 -8.24 8.95
N HIS A 268 -2.66 -8.31 9.98
CA HIS A 268 -2.41 -9.54 10.73
C HIS A 268 -3.28 -9.69 11.99
N ASN A 269 -4.11 -8.69 12.32
CA ASN A 269 -5.04 -8.76 13.43
C ASN A 269 -6.41 -9.25 12.93
N ARG A 270 -6.66 -10.54 13.06
CA ARG A 270 -7.87 -11.17 12.54
C ARG A 270 -9.16 -10.66 13.20
N ASP A 271 -9.11 -10.25 14.47
CA ASP A 271 -10.28 -9.72 15.17
C ASP A 271 -10.61 -8.30 14.70
N MET A 272 -9.61 -7.46 14.48
CA MET A 272 -9.81 -6.15 13.86
C MET A 272 -10.31 -6.28 12.41
N LEU A 273 -9.78 -7.22 11.62
CA LEU A 273 -10.28 -7.47 10.26
C LEU A 273 -11.75 -7.90 10.26
N ARG A 274 -12.13 -8.88 11.09
CA ARG A 274 -13.54 -9.30 11.19
C ARG A 274 -14.47 -8.16 11.59
N ARG A 275 -14.00 -7.29 12.48
CA ARG A 275 -14.77 -6.17 12.99
C ARG A 275 -14.91 -5.02 12.01
N TYR A 276 -13.84 -4.69 11.29
CA TYR A 276 -13.74 -3.45 10.52
C TYR A 276 -13.68 -3.65 9.02
N ALA A 277 -13.03 -4.71 8.53
CA ALA A 277 -12.76 -4.94 7.11
C ALA A 277 -12.88 -6.45 6.75
N PRO A 278 -14.07 -7.05 6.91
CA PRO A 278 -14.27 -8.48 6.71
C PRO A 278 -13.92 -8.97 5.29
N GLU A 279 -14.04 -8.11 4.28
CA GLU A 279 -13.68 -8.43 2.90
C GLU A 279 -12.17 -8.70 2.75
N LEU A 280 -11.32 -8.02 3.52
CA LEU A 280 -9.87 -8.25 3.52
C LEU A 280 -9.48 -9.51 4.29
N TYR A 281 -10.34 -9.97 5.21
CA TYR A 281 -10.09 -11.18 5.99
C TYR A 281 -10.00 -12.44 5.11
N ASP A 282 -10.75 -12.48 4.02
CA ASP A 282 -10.82 -13.62 3.11
C ASP A 282 -9.73 -13.57 2.01
N CYS A 283 -9.00 -12.46 1.87
CA CYS A 283 -7.90 -12.37 0.93
C CYS A 283 -6.78 -13.34 1.26
N SER A 284 -6.26 -14.03 0.24
CA SER A 284 -5.34 -15.17 0.42
C SER A 284 -3.98 -14.81 1.01
N VAL A 285 -3.55 -13.53 0.89
CA VAL A 285 -2.23 -13.08 1.31
C VAL A 285 -2.33 -11.78 2.12
N PRO A 286 -2.13 -11.83 3.44
CA PRO A 286 -1.94 -10.61 4.23
C PRO A 286 -0.61 -9.96 3.86
N TRP A 287 -0.67 -8.77 3.22
CA TRP A 287 0.50 -8.08 2.69
C TRP A 287 1.05 -7.06 3.69
N GLY A 288 1.90 -7.53 4.58
CA GLY A 288 2.54 -6.75 5.62
C GLY A 288 3.44 -7.63 6.49
N ASN A 289 4.25 -7.02 7.35
CA ASN A 289 5.03 -7.79 8.32
C ASN A 289 4.16 -8.20 9.52
N ALA A 290 4.65 -9.13 10.32
CA ALA A 290 3.92 -9.67 11.47
C ALA A 290 3.56 -8.62 12.55
N GLY A 291 4.21 -7.46 12.52
CA GLY A 291 3.94 -6.32 13.41
C GLY A 291 2.72 -5.48 13.01
N ASP A 292 2.11 -5.72 11.84
CA ASP A 292 0.89 -5.02 11.42
C ASP A 292 -0.35 -5.54 12.17
N GLN A 293 -0.36 -5.34 13.51
CA GLN A 293 -1.38 -5.82 14.46
C GLN A 293 -2.38 -4.74 14.89
N GLY A 294 -2.20 -3.50 14.44
CA GLY A 294 -3.07 -2.37 14.84
C GLY A 294 -2.73 -1.76 16.19
N ASP A 295 -1.59 -2.09 16.79
CA ASP A 295 -1.22 -1.62 18.12
C ASP A 295 -1.21 -0.09 18.22
N GLY A 296 -0.62 0.61 17.23
CA GLY A 296 -0.59 2.07 17.19
C GLY A 296 -2.00 2.68 17.06
N ILE A 297 -2.86 2.07 16.27
CA ILE A 297 -4.26 2.51 16.11
C ILE A 297 -5.00 2.34 17.43
N ASN A 298 -4.88 1.18 18.07
CA ASN A 298 -5.54 0.93 19.36
C ASN A 298 -5.04 1.84 20.47
N MET A 299 -3.73 2.14 20.53
CA MET A 299 -3.16 3.10 21.47
C MET A 299 -3.70 4.51 21.24
N GLY A 300 -3.81 4.96 20.00
CA GLY A 300 -4.40 6.26 19.67
C GLY A 300 -5.87 6.34 20.04
N ILE A 301 -6.68 5.33 19.72
CA ILE A 301 -8.11 5.25 20.09
C ILE A 301 -8.25 5.29 21.62
N ALA A 302 -7.41 4.56 22.36
CA ALA A 302 -7.44 4.58 23.83
C ALA A 302 -7.10 5.97 24.40
N ALA A 303 -6.29 6.77 23.70
CA ALA A 303 -6.02 8.16 24.05
C ALA A 303 -7.11 9.15 23.60
N GLY A 304 -8.23 8.67 23.04
CA GLY A 304 -9.36 9.49 22.59
C GLY A 304 -9.31 9.90 21.12
N ALA A 305 -8.40 9.32 20.33
CA ALA A 305 -8.30 9.63 18.91
C ALA A 305 -9.52 9.15 18.11
N GLU A 306 -9.90 9.92 17.11
CA GLU A 306 -10.83 9.49 16.07
C GLU A 306 -10.11 8.53 15.09
N ALA A 307 -10.82 7.47 14.68
CA ALA A 307 -10.34 6.54 13.65
C ALA A 307 -11.23 6.63 12.41
N LEU A 308 -10.61 6.75 11.23
CA LEU A 308 -11.32 6.93 9.97
C LEU A 308 -11.13 5.73 9.04
N ARG A 309 -12.13 5.47 8.21
CA ARG A 309 -12.06 4.54 7.07
C ARG A 309 -11.56 3.13 7.43
N MET A 310 -11.83 2.66 8.64
CA MET A 310 -11.35 1.36 9.15
C MET A 310 -11.78 0.16 8.28
N HIS A 311 -12.83 0.31 7.47
CA HIS A 311 -13.32 -0.68 6.53
C HIS A 311 -12.54 -0.71 5.19
N GLN A 312 -11.67 0.26 4.95
CA GLN A 312 -10.95 0.37 3.67
C GLN A 312 -9.61 -0.37 3.69
N GLY A 313 -9.22 -0.83 2.52
CA GLY A 313 -7.91 -1.41 2.30
C GLY A 313 -7.61 -1.60 0.83
N PHE A 314 -6.41 -2.05 0.57
CA PHE A 314 -5.92 -2.43 -0.72
C PHE A 314 -6.06 -3.94 -0.91
N ALA A 315 -6.58 -4.34 -2.05
CA ALA A 315 -6.59 -5.72 -2.50
C ALA A 315 -6.11 -5.77 -3.95
N ILE A 316 -5.18 -6.67 -4.27
CA ILE A 316 -4.61 -6.80 -5.61
C ILE A 316 -5.23 -7.99 -6.32
N ALA A 317 -5.75 -7.77 -7.54
CA ALA A 317 -6.04 -8.82 -8.49
C ALA A 317 -4.86 -8.93 -9.49
N PRO A 318 -3.92 -9.86 -9.34
CA PRO A 318 -2.68 -9.89 -10.09
C PRO A 318 -2.86 -10.53 -11.46
N VAL A 319 -3.70 -9.92 -12.32
CA VAL A 319 -4.00 -10.44 -13.66
C VAL A 319 -2.90 -10.17 -14.68
N TYR A 320 -2.01 -9.23 -14.41
CA TYR A 320 -0.87 -8.94 -15.29
C TYR A 320 0.41 -8.73 -14.46
N PRO A 321 1.63 -8.88 -15.01
CA PRO A 321 1.93 -9.39 -16.34
C PRO A 321 1.58 -10.88 -16.52
N PRO A 322 1.43 -11.35 -17.76
CA PRO A 322 1.65 -10.66 -19.04
C PRO A 322 0.44 -9.82 -19.48
N ASP A 323 0.69 -8.75 -20.26
CA ASP A 323 -0.34 -7.79 -20.69
C ASP A 323 -1.40 -8.39 -21.63
N ASN A 324 -1.08 -9.47 -22.36
CA ASN A 324 -2.01 -10.11 -23.29
C ASN A 324 -3.30 -10.62 -22.62
N VAL A 325 -3.25 -10.96 -21.32
CA VAL A 325 -4.45 -11.41 -20.57
C VAL A 325 -5.51 -10.31 -20.45
N LEU A 326 -5.09 -9.04 -20.55
CA LEU A 326 -6.00 -7.90 -20.52
C LEU A 326 -6.93 -7.87 -21.77
N SER A 327 -6.61 -8.64 -22.82
CA SER A 327 -7.51 -8.84 -23.97
C SER A 327 -8.62 -9.85 -23.70
N GLY A 328 -8.54 -10.63 -22.63
CA GLY A 328 -9.65 -11.42 -22.10
C GLY A 328 -10.75 -10.55 -21.49
N ILE A 329 -11.73 -11.17 -20.84
CA ILE A 329 -12.78 -10.47 -20.07
C ILE A 329 -12.82 -10.97 -18.63
N VAL A 330 -13.09 -10.08 -17.68
CA VAL A 330 -13.33 -10.43 -16.28
C VAL A 330 -14.82 -10.41 -15.99
N VAL A 331 -15.32 -11.52 -15.45
CA VAL A 331 -16.74 -11.72 -15.15
C VAL A 331 -16.96 -12.10 -13.70
N ASN A 332 -18.14 -11.77 -13.18
CA ASN A 332 -18.57 -12.18 -11.84
C ASN A 332 -19.15 -13.61 -11.86
N GLN A 333 -19.63 -14.09 -10.72
CA GLN A 333 -20.24 -15.43 -10.57
C GLN A 333 -21.50 -15.65 -11.44
N PHE A 334 -22.05 -14.59 -12.02
CA PHE A 334 -23.20 -14.66 -12.94
C PHE A 334 -22.78 -14.61 -14.41
N GLY A 335 -21.48 -14.66 -14.71
CA GLY A 335 -20.96 -14.58 -16.07
C GLY A 335 -21.05 -13.20 -16.69
N GLN A 336 -21.19 -12.14 -15.91
CA GLN A 336 -21.33 -10.75 -16.36
C GLN A 336 -20.05 -9.96 -16.13
N ARG A 337 -19.61 -9.19 -17.13
CA ARG A 337 -18.55 -8.19 -16.96
C ARG A 337 -19.00 -7.10 -15.99
N PHE A 338 -18.10 -6.57 -15.20
CA PHE A 338 -18.37 -5.56 -14.19
C PHE A 338 -17.32 -4.43 -14.13
N ILE A 339 -16.26 -4.51 -14.94
CA ILE A 339 -15.15 -3.56 -14.97
C ILE A 339 -14.38 -3.65 -16.29
N ALA A 340 -13.63 -2.59 -16.65
CA ALA A 340 -12.62 -2.66 -17.68
C ALA A 340 -11.40 -3.45 -17.18
N GLU A 341 -10.96 -4.42 -17.95
CA GLU A 341 -9.88 -5.33 -17.59
C GLU A 341 -8.51 -4.66 -17.55
N ASP A 342 -8.37 -3.54 -18.25
CA ASP A 342 -7.16 -2.71 -18.25
C ASP A 342 -7.12 -1.66 -17.14
N SER A 343 -8.09 -1.67 -16.22
CA SER A 343 -8.00 -0.93 -14.96
C SER A 343 -6.77 -1.37 -14.16
N TYR A 344 -6.25 -0.45 -13.36
CA TYR A 344 -5.15 -0.77 -12.44
C TYR A 344 -5.55 -1.93 -11.51
N HIS A 345 -4.62 -2.85 -11.25
CA HIS A 345 -4.91 -4.08 -10.50
C HIS A 345 -5.47 -3.86 -9.09
N GLY A 346 -5.18 -2.71 -8.45
CA GLY A 346 -5.80 -2.34 -7.18
C GLY A 346 -7.27 -1.93 -7.34
N VAL A 347 -7.64 -1.28 -8.45
CA VAL A 347 -9.04 -0.95 -8.79
C VAL A 347 -9.82 -2.21 -9.12
N LEU A 348 -9.22 -3.13 -9.87
CA LEU A 348 -9.81 -4.43 -10.17
C LEU A 348 -9.97 -5.28 -8.90
N GLY A 349 -8.94 -5.29 -8.03
CA GLY A 349 -8.97 -6.01 -6.76
C GLY A 349 -10.05 -5.48 -5.82
N ASP A 350 -10.21 -4.15 -5.72
CA ASP A 350 -11.32 -3.51 -4.99
C ASP A 350 -12.68 -3.98 -5.53
N ALA A 351 -12.86 -3.93 -6.84
CA ALA A 351 -14.12 -4.35 -7.45
C ALA A 351 -14.44 -5.82 -7.14
N ILE A 352 -13.45 -6.71 -7.16
CA ILE A 352 -13.65 -8.12 -6.82
C ILE A 352 -13.96 -8.31 -5.34
N ALA A 353 -13.10 -7.76 -4.46
CA ALA A 353 -13.20 -7.99 -3.03
C ALA A 353 -14.47 -7.37 -2.42
N PHE A 354 -14.73 -6.08 -2.73
CA PHE A 354 -15.78 -5.32 -2.04
C PHE A 354 -17.11 -5.24 -2.80
N ARG A 355 -17.13 -5.48 -4.15
CA ARG A 355 -18.34 -5.29 -4.96
C ARG A 355 -18.86 -6.58 -5.61
N GLN A 356 -18.01 -7.63 -5.71
CA GLN A 356 -18.37 -8.93 -6.28
C GLN A 356 -18.27 -10.06 -5.23
N GLN A 357 -18.39 -9.74 -3.94
CA GLN A 357 -18.37 -10.73 -2.84
C GLN A 357 -17.11 -11.61 -2.87
N GLY A 358 -16.00 -11.06 -3.31
CA GLY A 358 -14.72 -11.77 -3.43
C GLY A 358 -14.65 -12.80 -4.56
N ARG A 359 -15.61 -12.83 -5.50
CA ARG A 359 -15.69 -13.83 -6.58
C ARG A 359 -15.63 -13.20 -7.96
N ALA A 360 -14.62 -13.58 -8.73
CA ALA A 360 -14.49 -13.20 -10.13
C ALA A 360 -13.73 -14.25 -10.92
N TYR A 361 -13.85 -14.18 -12.23
CA TYR A 361 -13.24 -15.12 -13.17
C TYR A 361 -12.69 -14.36 -14.37
N LEU A 362 -11.47 -14.72 -14.79
CA LEU A 362 -10.91 -14.26 -16.04
C LEU A 362 -11.24 -15.29 -17.13
N VAL A 363 -11.84 -14.83 -18.23
CA VAL A 363 -12.12 -15.65 -19.40
C VAL A 363 -11.20 -15.23 -20.52
N THR A 364 -10.43 -16.18 -21.04
CA THR A 364 -9.46 -15.99 -22.12
C THR A 364 -9.75 -16.93 -23.29
N ASP A 365 -9.25 -16.55 -24.47
CA ASP A 365 -9.13 -17.39 -25.64
C ASP A 365 -7.67 -17.75 -25.91
N ASP A 366 -7.37 -18.32 -27.08
CA ASP A 366 -5.99 -18.69 -27.44
C ASP A 366 -5.06 -17.47 -27.51
N GLN A 367 -5.53 -16.32 -27.99
CA GLN A 367 -4.71 -15.11 -28.13
C GLN A 367 -4.50 -14.35 -26.81
N SER A 368 -5.48 -14.37 -25.93
CA SER A 368 -5.42 -13.76 -24.60
C SER A 368 -5.01 -14.75 -23.51
N SER A 369 -4.57 -15.95 -23.89
CA SER A 369 -4.27 -17.01 -22.93
C SER A 369 -3.15 -16.61 -22.00
N TYR A 370 -3.32 -16.93 -20.72
CA TYR A 370 -2.33 -16.81 -19.68
C TYR A 370 -1.38 -18.01 -19.75
N LYS A 371 -0.11 -17.76 -20.02
CA LYS A 371 0.93 -18.74 -19.76
C LYS A 371 1.39 -18.52 -18.33
N ALA A 372 1.02 -19.43 -17.45
CA ALA A 372 1.35 -19.36 -16.03
C ALA A 372 2.89 -19.38 -15.83
N GLN A 373 3.51 -18.23 -15.95
CA GLN A 373 4.87 -18.02 -15.43
C GLN A 373 4.85 -17.88 -13.90
N GLN A 374 3.69 -17.59 -13.35
CA GLN A 374 3.41 -17.49 -11.93
C GLN A 374 2.04 -18.16 -11.71
N ASP A 375 1.95 -19.10 -10.78
CA ASP A 375 0.67 -19.71 -10.35
C ASP A 375 -0.19 -18.70 -9.59
N ASN A 376 -0.50 -17.56 -10.21
CA ASN A 376 -1.21 -16.48 -9.56
C ASN A 376 -2.69 -16.81 -9.33
N PHE A 377 -3.29 -17.60 -10.23
CA PHE A 377 -4.67 -18.03 -10.11
C PHE A 377 -4.89 -19.39 -10.82
N PRO A 378 -5.77 -20.27 -10.30
CA PRO A 378 -5.97 -21.59 -10.85
C PRO A 378 -6.82 -21.58 -12.11
N LEU A 379 -6.51 -22.47 -13.07
CA LEU A 379 -7.37 -22.81 -14.18
C LEU A 379 -8.58 -23.60 -13.67
N LEU A 380 -9.78 -23.10 -13.92
CA LEU A 380 -11.03 -23.74 -13.51
C LEU A 380 -11.63 -24.62 -14.63
N ALA A 381 -11.58 -24.13 -15.88
CA ALA A 381 -12.11 -24.84 -17.03
C ALA A 381 -11.35 -24.49 -18.31
N GLU A 382 -11.19 -25.46 -19.21
CA GLU A 382 -10.70 -25.30 -20.57
C GLU A 382 -11.60 -26.07 -21.54
N GLY A 383 -11.90 -25.52 -22.71
CA GLY A 383 -12.75 -26.18 -23.70
C GLY A 383 -12.79 -25.45 -25.05
N ASN A 384 -13.41 -26.10 -26.03
CA ASN A 384 -13.46 -25.57 -27.41
C ASN A 384 -14.62 -24.59 -27.65
N THR A 385 -15.57 -24.51 -26.72
CA THR A 385 -16.68 -23.55 -26.79
C THR A 385 -16.88 -22.81 -25.48
N LEU A 386 -17.40 -21.57 -25.56
CA LEU A 386 -17.79 -20.80 -24.40
C LEU A 386 -18.87 -21.49 -23.55
N GLY A 387 -19.74 -22.30 -24.19
CA GLY A 387 -20.76 -23.08 -23.53
C GLY A 387 -20.15 -24.17 -22.62
N ASP A 388 -19.15 -24.90 -23.13
CA ASP A 388 -18.49 -25.97 -22.37
C ASP A 388 -17.77 -25.41 -21.15
N VAL A 389 -17.00 -24.33 -21.32
CA VAL A 389 -16.26 -23.74 -20.19
C VAL A 389 -17.22 -23.09 -19.19
N ALA A 390 -18.32 -22.49 -19.65
CA ALA A 390 -19.33 -21.90 -18.78
C ALA A 390 -20.01 -22.97 -17.91
N ALA A 391 -20.39 -24.10 -18.50
CA ALA A 391 -21.00 -25.21 -17.78
C ALA A 391 -20.04 -25.81 -16.74
N ARG A 392 -18.76 -26.04 -17.11
CA ARG A 392 -17.72 -26.56 -16.19
C ARG A 392 -17.38 -25.60 -15.06
N ALA A 393 -17.40 -24.29 -15.33
CA ALA A 393 -17.16 -23.25 -14.34
C ALA A 393 -18.38 -22.96 -13.45
N GLY A 394 -19.56 -23.55 -13.76
CA GLY A 394 -20.78 -23.40 -12.97
C GLY A 394 -21.52 -22.08 -13.20
N PHE A 395 -21.32 -21.40 -14.33
CA PHE A 395 -22.08 -20.21 -14.68
C PHE A 395 -23.52 -20.53 -15.03
N PRO A 396 -24.46 -19.59 -14.80
CA PRO A 396 -25.84 -19.73 -15.28
C PRO A 396 -25.89 -19.98 -16.79
N GLN A 397 -26.81 -20.85 -17.21
CA GLN A 397 -26.93 -21.26 -18.61
C GLN A 397 -27.08 -20.05 -19.56
N GLY A 398 -26.22 -19.96 -20.56
CA GLY A 398 -26.24 -18.90 -21.58
C GLY A 398 -25.65 -17.56 -21.15
N ALA A 399 -25.40 -17.33 -19.85
CA ALA A 399 -24.98 -16.01 -19.33
C ALA A 399 -23.61 -15.57 -19.89
N LEU A 400 -22.59 -16.44 -19.81
CA LEU A 400 -21.27 -16.13 -20.36
C LEU A 400 -21.29 -15.93 -21.86
N GLN A 401 -22.06 -16.76 -22.59
CA GLN A 401 -22.21 -16.65 -24.04
C GLN A 401 -22.83 -15.30 -24.45
N HIS A 402 -23.86 -14.83 -23.75
CA HIS A 402 -24.48 -13.53 -24.00
C HIS A 402 -23.51 -12.38 -23.72
N THR A 403 -22.77 -12.46 -22.62
CA THR A 403 -21.74 -11.46 -22.25
C THR A 403 -20.65 -11.38 -23.34
N ALA A 404 -20.12 -12.53 -23.76
CA ALA A 404 -19.09 -12.59 -24.79
C ALA A 404 -19.62 -12.13 -26.15
N ALA A 405 -20.85 -12.50 -26.54
CA ALA A 405 -21.46 -12.05 -27.78
C ALA A 405 -21.64 -10.53 -27.83
N TYR A 406 -22.11 -9.92 -26.74
CA TYR A 406 -22.21 -8.48 -26.64
C TYR A 406 -20.81 -7.81 -26.72
N TYR A 407 -19.85 -8.27 -25.95
CA TYR A 407 -18.48 -7.77 -25.96
C TYR A 407 -17.86 -7.87 -27.37
N ASN A 408 -17.94 -9.04 -28.00
CA ASN A 408 -17.37 -9.29 -29.33
C ASN A 408 -17.96 -8.39 -30.42
N ARG A 409 -19.27 -8.11 -30.34
CA ARG A 409 -19.94 -7.22 -31.30
C ARG A 409 -19.27 -5.85 -31.35
N PHE A 410 -18.95 -5.27 -30.19
CA PHE A 410 -18.39 -3.93 -30.11
C PHE A 410 -16.87 -3.94 -30.19
N ALA A 411 -16.20 -4.94 -29.60
CA ALA A 411 -14.76 -5.09 -29.67
C ALA A 411 -14.24 -5.21 -31.09
N GLY A 412 -14.99 -5.92 -31.97
CA GLY A 412 -14.70 -6.00 -33.40
C GLY A 412 -14.76 -4.67 -34.15
N SER A 413 -15.46 -3.66 -33.61
CA SER A 413 -15.50 -2.29 -34.12
C SER A 413 -14.64 -1.31 -33.33
N GLY A 414 -13.74 -1.80 -32.46
CA GLY A 414 -12.81 -1.00 -31.66
C GLY A 414 -13.47 -0.22 -30.53
N ARG A 415 -14.62 -0.65 -30.01
CA ARG A 415 -15.34 0.03 -28.91
C ARG A 415 -15.70 -0.91 -27.78
N ASP A 416 -15.76 -0.39 -26.56
CA ASP A 416 -16.36 -1.02 -25.39
C ASP A 416 -17.34 -0.03 -24.72
N PRO A 417 -18.64 -0.06 -25.10
CA PRO A 417 -19.59 0.94 -24.61
C PRO A 417 -19.97 0.78 -23.13
N LEU A 418 -19.64 -0.34 -22.48
CA LEU A 418 -19.98 -0.57 -21.08
C LEU A 418 -18.90 -0.11 -20.11
N PHE A 419 -17.63 -0.38 -20.43
CA PHE A 419 -16.54 -0.17 -19.48
C PHE A 419 -15.37 0.62 -20.08
N HIS A 420 -15.45 1.03 -21.35
CA HIS A 420 -14.45 1.85 -22.04
C HIS A 420 -13.03 1.28 -22.02
N LYS A 421 -12.92 -0.06 -22.10
CA LYS A 421 -11.63 -0.74 -22.19
C LYS A 421 -10.78 -0.14 -23.32
N SER A 422 -9.52 0.14 -23.02
CA SER A 422 -8.60 0.75 -23.98
C SER A 422 -8.48 -0.05 -25.27
N HIS A 423 -8.44 0.65 -26.40
CA HIS A 423 -8.25 0.08 -27.73
C HIS A 423 -7.03 -0.84 -27.81
N ARG A 424 -5.96 -0.56 -27.06
CA ARG A 424 -4.74 -1.38 -26.97
C ARG A 424 -5.03 -2.84 -26.61
N TYR A 425 -6.03 -3.09 -25.74
CA TYR A 425 -6.38 -4.42 -25.22
C TYR A 425 -7.72 -4.93 -25.74
N LEU A 426 -8.39 -4.15 -26.58
CA LEU A 426 -9.75 -4.46 -27.04
C LEU A 426 -9.70 -5.40 -28.25
N ARG A 427 -10.04 -6.67 -28.03
CA ARG A 427 -10.12 -7.70 -29.06
C ARG A 427 -11.31 -8.63 -28.81
N PRO A 428 -12.02 -9.11 -29.86
CA PRO A 428 -13.03 -10.14 -29.69
C PRO A 428 -12.43 -11.45 -29.16
N LEU A 429 -13.15 -12.15 -28.30
CA LEU A 429 -12.85 -13.52 -27.89
C LEU A 429 -13.35 -14.49 -28.98
N GLN A 430 -12.47 -15.04 -29.83
CA GLN A 430 -12.87 -15.80 -31.02
C GLN A 430 -12.12 -17.11 -31.25
N GLY A 431 -11.02 -17.37 -30.53
CA GLY A 431 -10.15 -18.52 -30.80
C GLY A 431 -10.15 -19.54 -29.65
N PRO A 432 -10.63 -20.80 -29.87
CA PRO A 432 -10.43 -21.86 -28.90
C PRO A 432 -8.92 -22.24 -28.81
N PRO A 433 -8.46 -22.77 -27.64
CA PRO A 433 -9.26 -23.14 -26.49
C PRO A 433 -9.63 -21.93 -25.65
N TYR A 434 -10.91 -21.90 -25.21
CA TYR A 434 -11.36 -20.96 -24.20
C TYR A 434 -10.98 -21.47 -22.82
N ARG A 435 -10.62 -20.53 -21.91
CA ARG A 435 -10.22 -20.85 -20.53
C ARG A 435 -10.95 -19.94 -19.54
N VAL A 436 -11.30 -20.51 -18.41
CA VAL A 436 -11.84 -19.78 -17.27
C VAL A 436 -10.87 -19.96 -16.09
N TRP A 437 -10.37 -18.85 -15.58
CA TRP A 437 -9.43 -18.78 -14.48
C TRP A 437 -10.12 -18.21 -13.24
N ASP A 438 -9.87 -18.79 -12.07
CA ASP A 438 -10.49 -18.36 -10.81
C ASP A 438 -9.69 -17.20 -10.20
N LEU A 439 -10.27 -15.99 -10.19
CA LEU A 439 -9.72 -14.79 -9.56
C LEU A 439 -10.29 -14.53 -8.17
N SER A 440 -11.03 -15.48 -7.58
CA SER A 440 -11.63 -15.29 -6.26
C SER A 440 -10.56 -15.01 -5.20
N VAL A 441 -10.85 -14.09 -4.27
CA VAL A 441 -9.87 -13.56 -3.30
C VAL A 441 -9.18 -14.61 -2.43
N ASN A 442 -9.85 -15.75 -2.19
CA ASN A 442 -9.33 -16.87 -1.41
C ASN A 442 -8.71 -18.00 -2.26
N ARG A 443 -8.76 -17.88 -3.59
CA ARG A 443 -8.25 -18.91 -4.53
C ARG A 443 -7.04 -18.42 -5.30
N ALA A 444 -7.08 -17.17 -5.78
CA ALA A 444 -5.97 -16.51 -6.45
C ALA A 444 -4.91 -16.04 -5.43
N PHE A 445 -3.71 -15.68 -5.92
CA PHE A 445 -2.76 -14.89 -5.16
C PHE A 445 -3.33 -13.48 -5.04
N PHE A 446 -3.93 -13.16 -3.89
CA PHE A 446 -4.70 -11.93 -3.69
C PHE A 446 -4.17 -11.16 -2.47
N PRO A 447 -3.06 -10.41 -2.64
CA PRO A 447 -2.47 -9.62 -1.56
C PRO A 447 -3.38 -8.49 -1.09
N ALA A 448 -3.45 -8.29 0.22
CA ALA A 448 -4.24 -7.23 0.82
C ALA A 448 -3.55 -6.57 2.01
N HIS A 449 -3.81 -5.26 2.22
CA HIS A 449 -3.46 -4.53 3.44
C HIS A 449 -4.47 -3.43 3.76
N THR A 450 -4.48 -2.94 5.00
CA THR A 450 -5.48 -1.99 5.50
C THR A 450 -5.09 -0.53 5.23
N PHE A 451 -6.09 0.36 5.05
CA PHE A 451 -5.93 1.81 4.90
C PHE A 451 -6.54 2.61 6.05
N GLY A 452 -7.47 2.01 6.79
CA GLY A 452 -8.06 2.64 7.96
C GLY A 452 -7.04 2.86 9.07
N GLY A 453 -7.22 3.93 9.83
CA GLY A 453 -6.34 4.31 10.92
C GLY A 453 -6.78 5.59 11.61
N LEU A 454 -5.89 6.18 12.39
CA LEU A 454 -6.15 7.41 13.14
C LEU A 454 -6.39 8.60 12.21
N HIS A 455 -7.23 9.52 12.64
CA HIS A 455 -7.38 10.82 12.01
C HIS A 455 -6.19 11.71 12.39
N THR A 456 -5.57 12.37 11.40
CA THR A 456 -4.53 13.37 11.64
C THR A 456 -4.73 14.58 10.74
N ASP A 457 -4.22 15.72 11.17
CA ASP A 457 -4.04 16.88 10.31
C ASP A 457 -2.87 16.68 9.32
N VAL A 458 -2.54 17.71 8.56
CA VAL A 458 -1.44 17.69 7.56
C VAL A 458 -0.05 17.62 8.17
N ASP A 459 0.11 17.91 9.45
CA ASP A 459 1.36 17.83 10.21
C ASP A 459 1.46 16.54 11.04
N GLY A 460 0.49 15.64 10.89
CA GLY A 460 0.44 14.37 11.59
C GLY A 460 0.03 14.46 13.05
N ARG A 461 -0.50 15.60 13.53
CA ARG A 461 -1.12 15.68 14.86
C ARG A 461 -2.36 14.82 14.87
N VAL A 462 -2.47 13.94 15.86
CA VAL A 462 -3.64 13.06 16.00
C VAL A 462 -4.84 13.85 16.50
N ILE A 463 -5.96 13.73 15.79
CA ILE A 463 -7.21 14.41 16.12
C ILE A 463 -8.07 13.51 16.99
N GLY A 464 -8.52 14.06 18.10
CA GLY A 464 -9.45 13.42 19.03
C GLY A 464 -10.90 13.46 18.53
N SER A 465 -11.77 12.71 19.18
CA SER A 465 -13.21 12.69 18.90
C SER A 465 -13.91 14.04 19.10
N SER A 466 -13.28 14.99 19.79
CA SER A 466 -13.73 16.38 19.92
C SER A 466 -13.43 17.25 18.70
N GLY A 467 -12.62 16.77 17.77
CA GLY A 467 -12.11 17.55 16.63
C GLY A 467 -10.82 18.32 16.93
N GLU A 468 -10.34 18.29 18.17
CA GLU A 468 -9.09 18.94 18.58
C GLU A 468 -7.91 17.97 18.53
N ALA A 469 -6.70 18.49 18.33
CA ALA A 469 -5.49 17.68 18.36
C ALA A 469 -5.18 17.20 19.78
N ILE A 470 -4.80 15.94 19.94
CA ILE A 470 -4.32 15.38 21.20
C ILE A 470 -2.88 15.88 21.43
N PRO A 471 -2.62 16.70 22.47
CA PRO A 471 -1.30 17.28 22.66
C PRO A 471 -0.21 16.21 22.83
N GLY A 472 0.94 16.37 22.17
CA GLY A 472 2.06 15.45 22.26
C GLY A 472 1.87 14.12 21.50
N LEU A 473 0.75 13.92 20.78
CA LEU A 473 0.51 12.70 20.00
C LEU A 473 0.50 13.00 18.50
N PHE A 474 1.35 12.27 17.77
CA PHE A 474 1.48 12.32 16.33
C PHE A 474 1.38 10.92 15.74
N ALA A 475 1.02 10.82 14.47
CA ALA A 475 1.02 9.55 13.76
C ALA A 475 1.28 9.74 12.27
N ALA A 476 1.84 8.70 11.62
CA ALA A 476 2.08 8.67 10.19
C ALA A 476 2.05 7.25 9.62
N GLY A 477 1.95 7.16 8.29
CA GLY A 477 1.89 5.91 7.56
C GLY A 477 0.58 5.15 7.82
N ARG A 478 0.58 3.82 7.70
CA ARG A 478 -0.65 3.01 7.82
C ARG A 478 -1.27 2.95 9.22
N THR A 479 -0.65 3.57 10.23
CA THR A 479 -1.31 3.86 11.51
C THR A 479 -2.38 4.95 11.35
N VAL A 480 -2.32 5.70 10.25
CA VAL A 480 -3.20 6.82 9.91
C VAL A 480 -4.07 6.45 8.72
N ALA A 481 -5.27 7.00 8.66
CA ALA A 481 -6.07 7.06 7.46
C ALA A 481 -5.49 8.14 6.53
N GLY A 482 -4.45 7.78 5.75
CA GLY A 482 -3.66 8.69 4.91
C GLY A 482 -4.25 8.97 3.53
N LEU A 483 -3.39 9.25 2.52
CA LEU A 483 -3.77 9.48 1.13
C LEU A 483 -4.43 8.26 0.47
N PRO A 484 -3.98 7.02 0.71
CA PRO A 484 -4.59 5.85 0.09
C PRO A 484 -6.04 5.67 0.51
N THR A 485 -6.90 5.39 -0.48
CA THR A 485 -8.33 5.09 -0.29
C THR A 485 -8.70 3.82 -1.05
N ALA A 486 -9.88 3.26 -0.79
CA ALA A 486 -10.49 2.24 -1.62
C ALA A 486 -11.47 2.92 -2.62
N PRO A 487 -11.32 2.69 -3.94
CA PRO A 487 -10.29 1.84 -4.56
C PRO A 487 -8.87 2.42 -4.44
N TYR A 488 -7.87 1.54 -4.38
CA TYR A 488 -6.48 1.96 -4.47
C TYR A 488 -6.13 2.21 -5.94
N ILE A 489 -5.83 3.46 -6.26
CA ILE A 489 -5.79 3.95 -7.64
C ILE A 489 -4.43 3.91 -8.29
N ALA A 490 -3.35 3.84 -7.51
CA ALA A 490 -1.98 3.80 -8.03
C ALA A 490 -0.99 3.20 -7.03
N SER A 491 -0.08 2.35 -7.52
CA SER A 491 1.09 1.93 -6.75
C SER A 491 1.93 3.14 -6.38
N GLY A 492 2.37 3.17 -5.13
CA GLY A 492 3.25 4.20 -4.63
C GLY A 492 2.57 5.26 -3.78
N LEU A 493 1.24 5.41 -3.81
CA LEU A 493 0.54 6.32 -2.90
C LEU A 493 0.80 5.97 -1.43
N SER A 494 0.85 4.68 -1.07
CA SER A 494 1.11 4.26 0.31
C SER A 494 2.54 4.61 0.78
N VAL A 495 3.56 4.39 -0.05
CA VAL A 495 4.95 4.70 0.33
C VAL A 495 5.19 6.20 0.28
N GLY A 496 4.62 6.90 -0.70
CA GLY A 496 4.64 8.35 -0.79
C GLY A 496 4.00 9.01 0.45
N ASP A 497 2.80 8.57 0.82
CA ASP A 497 2.13 8.98 2.06
C ASP A 497 3.02 8.76 3.30
N CYS A 498 3.56 7.54 3.44
CA CYS A 498 4.42 7.19 4.57
C CYS A 498 5.65 8.10 4.67
N THR A 499 6.38 8.31 3.57
CA THR A 499 7.62 9.09 3.59
C THR A 499 7.33 10.58 3.73
N PHE A 500 6.31 11.10 3.05
CA PHE A 500 5.96 12.52 3.08
C PHE A 500 5.38 12.95 4.45
N PHE A 501 4.30 12.31 4.89
CA PHE A 501 3.67 12.67 6.18
C PHE A 501 4.49 12.20 7.37
N GLY A 502 5.34 11.20 7.22
CA GLY A 502 6.37 10.89 8.21
C GLY A 502 7.32 12.05 8.44
N ARG A 503 7.86 12.67 7.36
CA ARG A 503 8.70 13.87 7.45
C ARG A 503 7.98 15.01 8.18
N ARG A 504 6.74 15.31 7.78
CA ARG A 504 5.94 16.38 8.39
C ARG A 504 5.72 16.15 9.89
N SER A 505 5.34 14.93 10.26
CA SER A 505 5.16 14.56 11.67
C SER A 505 6.46 14.72 12.46
N GLY A 506 7.60 14.37 11.88
CA GLY A 506 8.92 14.54 12.48
C GLY A 506 9.27 16.00 12.74
N VAL A 507 9.05 16.87 11.78
CA VAL A 507 9.25 18.32 11.93
C VAL A 507 8.32 18.87 13.02
N ALA A 508 7.02 18.55 12.92
CA ALA A 508 6.02 19.11 13.82
C ALA A 508 6.23 18.69 15.28
N VAL A 509 6.55 17.41 15.54
CA VAL A 509 6.82 16.95 16.92
C VAL A 509 8.09 17.57 17.50
N ALA A 510 9.11 17.82 16.67
CA ALA A 510 10.36 18.45 17.11
C ALA A 510 10.19 19.93 17.48
N GLN A 511 9.14 20.57 16.97
CA GLN A 511 8.81 21.98 17.28
C GLN A 511 7.94 22.13 18.55
N MET A 512 7.46 21.01 19.12
CA MET A 512 6.70 21.06 20.38
C MET A 512 7.59 21.57 21.53
N GLU A 513 6.99 22.28 22.48
CA GLU A 513 7.66 22.69 23.70
C GLU A 513 8.10 21.46 24.52
N VAL A 514 9.30 21.54 25.06
CA VAL A 514 9.85 20.50 25.94
C VAL A 514 9.12 20.55 27.27
N MET A 515 8.50 19.44 27.65
CA MET A 515 7.93 19.30 29.00
C MET A 515 9.07 19.26 30.05
N ALA A 516 8.89 20.03 31.11
CA ALA A 516 9.82 20.09 32.21
C ALA A 516 10.03 18.74 32.95
#